data_d59cba3bda273cfc4b61d3cd881e1a0c
#
_entry.id   d59cba3bda273cfc4b61d3cd881e1a0c
#
_cell.length_a   1.000
_cell.length_b   1.000
_cell.length_c   1.000
_cell.angle_alpha   90.00
_cell.angle_beta   90.00
_cell.angle_gamma   90.00
#
_symmetry.space_group_name_H-M   'P 1'
#
loop_
_entity.id
_entity.type
_entity.pdbx_description
1 polymer ?
#
loop_
_entity_poly.entity_id
_entity_poly.type
_entity_poly.pdbx_seq_one_letter_code
_entity_poly.pdbx_strand_id
1 'polypeptide(L)'
;ARAMSDSDSEASLSLDDASSDEEAYDNDEASAAQEHQALAWFNQCDVESLIDSINCSPAQAEKIVSLRPFASVDDVHRRLGDKAAKGVSPRLFTNCVELMAGYMDVDEVLARCETIGAQISEAMAGWRSEGTADESLGSIDLAEVKRGGAVRDEHYLEQQPPNLAPGIILKDYQLIGISWLNLLYSKDTSCILADEMGLGKTCQVIGFLAHLQNKGRRRGPHLIVAPSSVLENWSREFAHFCPSLRIETYYGSQAERRDLRIDLKSRDDYDVLLTTYDMATGSHDDHSFLRKRGFDVCVFDEGHMLKNRRSQKYAKLLKISANWRLLLTGTPLQNNLQELVSLLNFILPDYFTDAEEALAAIFKVKASASTSQLSQQRVERAKRMMRPFVLRRRKDRVLQGLTAKTERIEYCDMTPRQQQLYTDALQRTRAALTDDAARRGRDSSNVLMDLRKAANHPLLFRQLFDEKRIAALARDYVREPEHADENITHLREDFAINTDAELSLLARSWPRTQKHQLPAEEWMNSGKIQALQRLIAKAREPVSYTHLRAHETKAN
;
A
#
# COMPACT_ATOMS: atom_id res chain seq x y z
N ALA A 1 31.26 16.84 -61.58
CA ALA A 1 32.06 16.03 -62.51
C ALA A 1 32.53 14.75 -61.79
N ARG A 2 32.03 13.66 -62.32
CA ARG A 2 32.65 12.30 -62.39
C ARG A 2 33.48 11.85 -61.18
N ALA A 3 33.14 10.79 -60.45
CA ALA A 3 32.91 9.37 -60.85
C ALA A 3 34.13 8.51 -60.41
N MET A 4 33.77 7.29 -60.00
CA MET A 4 34.53 6.05 -59.81
C MET A 4 34.91 5.79 -58.34
N SER A 5 34.22 4.91 -57.67
CA SER A 5 34.30 3.42 -57.64
C SER A 5 35.62 2.93 -57.05
N ASP A 6 35.51 2.31 -55.92
CA ASP A 6 36.06 0.96 -55.73
C ASP A 6 35.43 0.27 -54.53
N SER A 7 35.08 -0.96 -54.78
CA SER A 7 34.56 -1.95 -53.91
C SER A 7 35.68 -2.55 -53.05
N ASP A 8 35.50 -2.62 -51.73
CA ASP A 8 36.14 -3.64 -50.95
C ASP A 8 35.11 -4.27 -49.98
N SER A 9 34.80 -5.50 -50.28
CA SER A 9 34.03 -6.41 -49.50
C SER A 9 34.91 -6.99 -48.38
N GLU A 10 34.73 -6.52 -47.16
CA GLU A 10 35.21 -7.26 -46.00
C GLU A 10 34.05 -7.97 -45.30
N ALA A 11 34.21 -9.29 -45.21
CA ALA A 11 33.30 -10.24 -44.59
C ALA A 11 33.24 -9.97 -43.09
N SER A 12 32.11 -9.48 -42.61
CA SER A 12 31.77 -9.56 -41.19
C SER A 12 31.37 -11.00 -40.84
N LEU A 13 32.26 -11.70 -40.21
CA LEU A 13 31.97 -12.95 -39.51
C LEU A 13 31.00 -12.66 -38.37
N SER A 14 29.83 -13.23 -38.45
CA SER A 14 28.80 -13.20 -37.43
C SER A 14 29.29 -13.94 -36.18
N LEU A 15 29.40 -13.21 -35.06
CA LEU A 15 29.67 -13.72 -33.71
C LEU A 15 28.35 -14.07 -32.96
N ASP A 16 27.26 -14.33 -33.68
CA ASP A 16 25.93 -14.56 -33.07
C ASP A 16 25.57 -16.04 -32.88
N ASP A 17 26.43 -16.99 -33.24
CA ASP A 17 26.11 -18.43 -33.13
C ASP A 17 26.64 -19.15 -31.87
N ALA A 18 27.45 -18.48 -31.03
CA ALA A 18 28.01 -19.09 -29.82
C ALA A 18 27.17 -18.85 -28.55
N SER A 19 26.26 -17.89 -28.54
CA SER A 19 25.44 -17.58 -27.36
C SER A 19 24.17 -18.42 -27.25
N SER A 20 23.65 -18.94 -28.34
CA SER A 20 22.40 -19.73 -28.35
C SER A 20 22.61 -21.17 -27.82
N ASP A 21 23.80 -21.73 -27.96
CA ASP A 21 24.10 -23.11 -27.51
C ASP A 21 24.41 -23.16 -26.01
N GLU A 22 25.02 -22.11 -25.41
CA GLU A 22 25.23 -22.02 -23.97
C GLU A 22 23.91 -21.79 -23.21
N GLU A 23 23.02 -20.94 -23.72
CA GLU A 23 21.69 -20.75 -23.13
C GLU A 23 20.79 -21.99 -23.24
N ALA A 24 20.95 -22.82 -24.26
CA ALA A 24 20.19 -24.05 -24.42
C ALA A 24 20.69 -25.15 -23.44
N TYR A 25 22.00 -25.28 -23.21
CA TYR A 25 22.58 -26.23 -22.26
C TYR A 25 22.22 -25.86 -20.81
N ASP A 26 22.28 -24.59 -20.43
CA ASP A 26 21.87 -24.11 -19.09
C ASP A 26 20.39 -24.37 -18.82
N ASN A 27 19.51 -24.21 -19.80
CA ASN A 27 18.08 -24.51 -19.67
C ASN A 27 17.79 -26.01 -19.48
N ASP A 28 18.50 -26.87 -20.14
CA ASP A 28 18.32 -28.33 -20.01
C ASP A 28 18.81 -28.86 -18.66
N GLU A 29 19.92 -28.34 -18.12
CA GLU A 29 20.41 -28.69 -16.78
C GLU A 29 19.49 -28.18 -15.68
N ALA A 30 18.96 -26.97 -15.82
CA ALA A 30 17.99 -26.38 -14.89
C ALA A 30 16.68 -27.18 -14.88
N SER A 31 16.19 -27.59 -16.05
CA SER A 31 14.99 -28.45 -16.17
C SER A 31 15.19 -29.82 -15.51
N ALA A 32 16.33 -30.45 -15.70
CA ALA A 32 16.66 -31.74 -15.09
C ALA A 32 16.77 -31.65 -13.55
N ALA A 33 17.31 -30.56 -13.03
CA ALA A 33 17.38 -30.29 -11.59
C ALA A 33 15.99 -30.11 -10.97
N GLN A 34 15.10 -29.39 -11.65
CA GLN A 34 13.70 -29.17 -11.23
C GLN A 34 12.93 -30.49 -11.19
N GLU A 35 13.06 -31.34 -12.21
CA GLU A 35 12.44 -32.66 -12.26
C GLU A 35 12.93 -33.58 -11.15
N HIS A 36 14.23 -33.58 -10.87
CA HIS A 36 14.81 -34.37 -9.79
C HIS A 36 14.31 -33.95 -8.41
N GLN A 37 14.22 -32.63 -8.17
CA GLN A 37 13.68 -32.09 -6.92
C GLN A 37 12.18 -32.36 -6.79
N ALA A 38 11.41 -32.23 -7.87
CA ALA A 38 10.01 -32.60 -7.91
C ALA A 38 9.79 -34.08 -7.61
N LEU A 39 10.62 -34.98 -8.16
CA LEU A 39 10.56 -36.40 -7.89
C LEU A 39 10.85 -36.74 -6.42
N ALA A 40 11.87 -36.12 -5.83
CA ALA A 40 12.18 -36.30 -4.42
C ALA A 40 11.03 -35.86 -3.52
N TRP A 41 10.47 -34.64 -3.77
CA TRP A 41 9.32 -34.15 -3.03
C TRP A 41 8.07 -35.02 -3.23
N PHE A 42 7.77 -35.41 -4.46
CA PHE A 42 6.63 -36.26 -4.81
C PHE A 42 6.68 -37.64 -4.13
N ASN A 43 7.88 -38.11 -3.83
CA ASN A 43 8.09 -39.35 -3.08
C ASN A 43 7.96 -39.20 -1.55
N GLN A 44 8.26 -38.02 -1.00
CA GLN A 44 8.38 -37.79 0.45
C GLN A 44 7.20 -37.08 1.09
N CYS A 45 6.46 -36.25 0.34
CA CYS A 45 5.38 -35.40 0.89
C CYS A 45 4.22 -36.26 1.41
N ASP A 46 3.50 -35.73 2.41
CA ASP A 46 2.29 -36.33 2.96
C ASP A 46 1.04 -36.05 2.10
N VAL A 47 -0.07 -36.69 2.43
CA VAL A 47 -1.33 -36.59 1.69
C VAL A 47 -1.86 -35.13 1.71
N GLU A 48 -1.77 -34.44 2.85
CA GLU A 48 -2.24 -33.07 3.00
C GLU A 48 -1.43 -32.10 2.12
N SER A 49 -0.10 -32.27 2.09
CA SER A 49 0.80 -31.49 1.23
C SER A 49 0.52 -31.70 -0.26
N LEU A 50 0.19 -32.91 -0.69
CA LEU A 50 -0.21 -33.18 -2.08
C LEU A 50 -1.51 -32.44 -2.43
N ILE A 51 -2.54 -32.51 -1.57
CA ILE A 51 -3.82 -31.86 -1.81
C ILE A 51 -3.66 -30.34 -1.91
N ASP A 52 -2.92 -29.76 -0.97
CA ASP A 52 -2.77 -28.30 -0.87
C ASP A 52 -1.86 -27.72 -1.97
N SER A 53 -0.85 -28.48 -2.41
CA SER A 53 0.20 -27.95 -3.32
C SER A 53 -0.11 -28.16 -4.79
N ILE A 54 -0.55 -29.36 -5.18
CA ILE A 54 -0.80 -29.70 -6.60
C ILE A 54 -2.29 -29.75 -6.95
N ASN A 55 -3.16 -29.33 -6.03
CA ASN A 55 -4.61 -29.24 -6.20
C ASN A 55 -5.25 -30.58 -6.64
N CYS A 56 -4.83 -31.68 -6.04
CA CYS A 56 -5.40 -32.99 -6.24
C CYS A 56 -6.51 -33.30 -5.19
N SER A 57 -7.40 -34.22 -5.52
CA SER A 57 -8.41 -34.70 -4.55
C SER A 57 -7.78 -35.62 -3.49
N PRO A 58 -8.40 -35.79 -2.31
CA PRO A 58 -7.91 -36.71 -1.28
C PRO A 58 -7.69 -38.12 -1.81
N ALA A 59 -8.61 -38.64 -2.61
CA ALA A 59 -8.49 -39.96 -3.22
C ALA A 59 -7.30 -40.08 -4.21
N GLN A 60 -6.99 -38.98 -4.92
CA GLN A 60 -5.82 -38.94 -5.80
C GLN A 60 -4.52 -38.91 -4.99
N ALA A 61 -4.45 -38.15 -3.92
CA ALA A 61 -3.30 -38.05 -3.05
C ALA A 61 -2.97 -39.43 -2.38
N GLU A 62 -4.00 -40.11 -1.82
CA GLU A 62 -3.86 -41.45 -1.26
C GLU A 62 -3.37 -42.47 -2.31
N LYS A 63 -3.90 -42.33 -3.54
CA LYS A 63 -3.47 -43.23 -4.63
C LYS A 63 -2.01 -43.00 -5.01
N ILE A 64 -1.55 -41.72 -5.10
CA ILE A 64 -0.15 -41.38 -5.36
C ILE A 64 0.75 -42.01 -4.28
N VAL A 65 0.40 -41.80 -3.00
CA VAL A 65 1.16 -42.38 -1.87
C VAL A 65 1.25 -43.91 -1.96
N SER A 66 0.16 -44.59 -2.36
CA SER A 66 0.14 -46.06 -2.52
C SER A 66 1.02 -46.54 -3.67
N LEU A 67 1.35 -45.71 -4.63
CA LEU A 67 2.18 -46.03 -5.79
C LEU A 67 3.69 -45.79 -5.57
N ARG A 68 4.08 -45.20 -4.44
CA ARG A 68 5.48 -44.92 -4.08
C ARG A 68 6.26 -46.19 -3.74
N PRO A 69 7.60 -46.17 -3.87
CA PRO A 69 8.46 -45.11 -4.40
C PRO A 69 8.51 -45.09 -5.94
N PHE A 70 8.71 -43.93 -6.53
CA PHE A 70 8.98 -43.75 -7.97
C PHE A 70 10.49 -43.60 -8.18
N ALA A 71 11.05 -44.42 -9.09
CA ALA A 71 12.48 -44.48 -9.32
C ALA A 71 13.00 -43.38 -10.26
N SER A 72 12.18 -42.91 -11.21
CA SER A 72 12.53 -41.89 -12.18
C SER A 72 11.27 -41.13 -12.63
N VAL A 73 11.45 -40.02 -13.35
CA VAL A 73 10.36 -39.25 -13.98
C VAL A 73 9.57 -40.14 -14.96
N ASP A 74 10.25 -40.96 -15.75
CA ASP A 74 9.59 -41.91 -16.66
C ASP A 74 8.77 -42.95 -15.91
N ASP A 75 9.24 -43.38 -14.74
CA ASP A 75 8.50 -44.33 -13.89
C ASP A 75 7.22 -43.69 -13.33
N VAL A 76 7.26 -42.39 -12.96
CA VAL A 76 6.06 -41.61 -12.57
C VAL A 76 5.08 -41.57 -13.73
N HIS A 77 5.53 -41.13 -14.91
CA HIS A 77 4.67 -41.03 -16.10
C HIS A 77 4.05 -42.37 -16.48
N ARG A 78 4.82 -43.44 -16.44
CA ARG A 78 4.33 -44.80 -16.71
C ARG A 78 3.28 -45.25 -15.70
N ARG A 79 3.55 -45.14 -14.38
CA ARG A 79 2.65 -45.64 -13.33
C ARG A 79 1.39 -44.77 -13.18
N LEU A 80 1.49 -43.47 -13.32
CA LEU A 80 0.32 -42.57 -13.28
C LEU A 80 -0.48 -42.62 -14.59
N GLY A 81 0.12 -43.00 -15.70
CA GLY A 81 -0.53 -43.20 -17.00
C GLY A 81 -1.16 -44.58 -17.20
N ASP A 82 -0.91 -45.53 -16.30
CA ASP A 82 -1.46 -46.88 -16.41
C ASP A 82 -3.00 -46.87 -16.21
N LYS A 83 -3.70 -47.60 -17.07
CA LYS A 83 -5.16 -47.77 -16.97
C LYS A 83 -5.62 -48.38 -15.64
N ALA A 84 -4.72 -49.09 -14.93
CA ALA A 84 -4.94 -49.65 -13.60
C ALA A 84 -4.91 -48.56 -12.50
N ALA A 85 -4.29 -47.43 -12.72
CA ALA A 85 -4.19 -46.32 -11.80
C ALA A 85 -5.38 -45.31 -11.99
N LYS A 86 -6.62 -45.86 -12.01
CA LYS A 86 -7.83 -45.01 -12.19
C LYS A 86 -7.87 -43.82 -11.25
N GLY A 87 -8.08 -42.62 -11.82
CA GLY A 87 -8.30 -41.39 -11.07
C GLY A 87 -7.07 -40.49 -10.91
N VAL A 88 -5.86 -40.95 -11.25
CA VAL A 88 -4.64 -40.13 -11.28
C VAL A 88 -4.13 -40.00 -12.73
N SER A 89 -3.38 -38.94 -13.00
CA SER A 89 -2.79 -38.72 -14.33
C SER A 89 -1.38 -38.12 -14.21
N PRO A 90 -0.51 -38.31 -15.23
CA PRO A 90 0.81 -37.68 -15.28
C PRO A 90 0.82 -36.16 -15.09
N ARG A 91 -0.27 -35.47 -15.45
CA ARG A 91 -0.45 -34.04 -15.23
C ARG A 91 -0.25 -33.60 -13.77
N LEU A 92 -0.53 -34.48 -12.81
CA LEU A 92 -0.31 -34.17 -11.39
C LEU A 92 1.19 -34.05 -11.08
N PHE A 93 2.03 -34.81 -11.75
CA PHE A 93 3.48 -34.65 -11.63
C PHE A 93 3.99 -33.41 -12.37
N THR A 94 3.46 -33.11 -13.56
CA THR A 94 3.79 -31.86 -14.26
C THR A 94 3.47 -30.64 -13.40
N ASN A 95 2.29 -30.61 -12.75
CA ASN A 95 1.95 -29.55 -11.79
C ASN A 95 2.93 -29.48 -10.61
N CYS A 96 3.49 -30.65 -10.20
CA CYS A 96 4.52 -30.68 -9.16
C CYS A 96 5.85 -30.09 -9.64
N VAL A 97 6.25 -30.36 -10.89
CA VAL A 97 7.47 -29.79 -11.49
C VAL A 97 7.34 -28.29 -11.62
N GLU A 98 6.22 -27.78 -12.13
CA GLU A 98 5.93 -26.34 -12.20
C GLU A 98 5.97 -25.67 -10.82
N LEU A 99 5.43 -26.34 -9.80
CA LEU A 99 5.48 -25.87 -8.43
C LEU A 99 6.91 -25.80 -7.89
N MET A 100 7.72 -26.84 -8.16
CA MET A 100 9.12 -26.89 -7.70
C MET A 100 9.99 -25.87 -8.43
N ALA A 101 9.79 -25.65 -9.73
CA ALA A 101 10.41 -24.56 -10.47
C ALA A 101 10.14 -23.22 -9.79
N GLY A 102 8.87 -22.93 -9.49
CA GLY A 102 8.51 -21.72 -8.76
C GLY A 102 9.14 -21.61 -7.35
N TYR A 103 9.38 -22.74 -6.67
CA TYR A 103 10.11 -22.72 -5.40
C TYR A 103 11.60 -22.37 -5.59
N MET A 104 12.24 -22.85 -6.64
CA MET A 104 13.64 -22.51 -6.94
C MET A 104 13.79 -21.03 -7.25
N ASP A 105 12.91 -20.45 -8.07
CA ASP A 105 12.90 -19.01 -8.36
C ASP A 105 12.75 -18.16 -7.09
N VAL A 106 11.89 -18.60 -6.17
CA VAL A 106 11.70 -17.92 -4.89
C VAL A 106 12.92 -18.08 -3.98
N ASP A 107 13.54 -19.26 -3.95
CA ASP A 107 14.74 -19.50 -3.15
C ASP A 107 15.93 -18.67 -3.67
N GLU A 108 16.05 -18.45 -4.98
CA GLU A 108 17.04 -17.55 -5.57
C GLU A 108 16.80 -16.09 -5.16
N VAL A 109 15.56 -15.59 -5.28
CA VAL A 109 15.20 -14.25 -4.79
C VAL A 109 15.47 -14.13 -3.30
N LEU A 110 15.16 -15.15 -2.50
CA LEU A 110 15.44 -15.17 -1.07
C LEU A 110 16.94 -15.07 -0.79
N ALA A 111 17.77 -15.83 -1.50
CA ALA A 111 19.23 -15.79 -1.34
C ALA A 111 19.81 -14.40 -1.68
N ARG A 112 19.31 -13.76 -2.75
CA ARG A 112 19.67 -12.37 -3.10
C ARG A 112 19.26 -11.40 -1.99
N CYS A 113 18.04 -11.52 -1.46
CA CYS A 113 17.57 -10.68 -0.34
C CYS A 113 18.40 -10.89 0.94
N GLU A 114 18.79 -12.13 1.24
CA GLU A 114 19.63 -12.47 2.39
C GLU A 114 21.04 -11.89 2.24
N THR A 115 21.61 -11.89 1.04
CA THR A 115 22.92 -11.28 0.75
C THR A 115 22.88 -9.77 1.01
N ILE A 116 21.85 -9.07 0.50
CA ILE A 116 21.66 -7.64 0.77
C ILE A 116 21.46 -7.42 2.27
N GLY A 117 20.65 -8.27 2.91
CA GLY A 117 20.41 -8.19 4.35
C GLY A 117 21.66 -8.35 5.19
N ALA A 118 22.57 -9.24 4.80
CA ALA A 118 23.87 -9.42 5.43
C ALA A 118 24.74 -8.16 5.30
N GLN A 119 24.84 -7.57 4.11
CA GLN A 119 25.57 -6.33 3.85
C GLN A 119 25.01 -5.13 4.63
N ILE A 120 23.69 -5.01 4.75
CA ILE A 120 23.03 -3.97 5.55
C ILE A 120 23.33 -4.21 7.05
N SER A 121 23.21 -5.46 7.50
CA SER A 121 23.46 -5.82 8.89
C SER A 121 24.91 -5.59 9.30
N GLU A 122 25.86 -5.88 8.44
CA GLU A 122 27.29 -5.62 8.65
C GLU A 122 27.55 -4.11 8.77
N ALA A 123 27.01 -3.30 7.84
CA ALA A 123 27.13 -1.84 7.91
C ALA A 123 26.52 -1.27 9.20
N MET A 124 25.46 -1.89 9.72
CA MET A 124 24.79 -1.47 10.94
C MET A 124 25.34 -2.12 12.22
N ALA A 125 26.34 -3.00 12.13
CA ALA A 125 26.86 -3.72 13.30
C ALA A 125 27.39 -2.78 14.40
N GLY A 126 27.98 -1.64 14.01
CA GLY A 126 28.42 -0.60 14.92
C GLY A 126 27.30 0.24 15.55
N TRP A 127 26.07 0.18 15.04
CA TRP A 127 24.94 1.01 15.50
C TRP A 127 24.14 0.36 16.62
N ARG A 128 24.29 -0.96 16.83
CA ARG A 128 23.46 -1.73 17.79
C ARG A 128 24.10 -1.82 19.17
N SER A 129 23.26 -1.74 20.21
CA SER A 129 23.59 -2.29 21.51
C SER A 129 23.32 -3.80 21.50
N GLU A 130 24.19 -4.59 22.12
CA GLU A 130 24.02 -6.04 22.25
C GLU A 130 22.69 -6.35 22.94
N GLY A 131 21.78 -7.08 22.29
CA GLY A 131 20.67 -7.73 22.97
C GLY A 131 19.25 -7.57 22.46
N THR A 132 18.95 -6.84 21.37
CA THR A 132 17.55 -6.63 20.95
C THR A 132 17.32 -6.91 19.48
N ALA A 133 17.03 -8.18 19.15
CA ALA A 133 16.41 -8.54 17.89
C ALA A 133 15.00 -9.09 18.19
N ASP A 134 13.96 -8.31 17.93
CA ASP A 134 12.61 -8.85 17.86
C ASP A 134 12.42 -9.52 16.49
N GLU A 135 12.70 -10.82 16.43
CA GLU A 135 12.67 -11.61 15.19
C GLU A 135 11.23 -11.85 14.68
N SER A 136 10.22 -11.52 15.48
CA SER A 136 8.83 -11.92 15.23
C SER A 136 8.14 -11.18 14.09
N LEU A 137 8.67 -10.05 13.61
CA LEU A 137 7.94 -9.12 12.73
C LEU A 137 8.47 -8.99 11.28
N GLY A 138 9.54 -9.72 10.91
CA GLY A 138 10.11 -9.59 9.56
C GLY A 138 10.53 -8.15 9.21
N SER A 139 11.04 -7.41 10.21
CA SER A 139 11.50 -6.02 10.07
C SER A 139 12.72 -5.79 10.96
N ILE A 140 13.51 -4.76 10.62
CA ILE A 140 14.61 -4.32 11.48
C ILE A 140 14.02 -3.45 12.60
N ASP A 141 14.33 -3.76 13.86
CA ASP A 141 14.04 -2.91 14.99
C ASP A 141 15.32 -2.20 15.45
N LEU A 142 15.33 -0.88 15.32
CA LEU A 142 16.42 0.01 15.74
C LEU A 142 15.92 0.93 16.87
N ALA A 143 15.32 0.34 17.90
CA ALA A 143 14.77 1.10 19.02
C ALA A 143 15.87 1.65 19.93
N GLU A 144 16.97 0.93 20.10
CA GLU A 144 18.09 1.29 20.98
C GLU A 144 19.42 1.27 20.23
N VAL A 145 20.14 2.38 20.30
CA VAL A 145 21.51 2.52 19.78
C VAL A 145 22.43 3.00 20.88
N LYS A 146 23.62 2.45 20.94
CA LYS A 146 24.66 2.89 21.90
C LYS A 146 24.98 4.38 21.67
N ARG A 147 24.71 5.21 22.67
CA ARG A 147 25.31 6.53 22.77
C ARG A 147 26.75 6.37 23.27
N GLY A 148 27.72 6.81 22.48
CA GLY A 148 29.10 6.97 22.96
C GLY A 148 30.14 5.94 22.50
N GLY A 149 29.84 5.06 21.56
CA GLY A 149 30.87 4.37 20.77
C GLY A 149 31.21 5.20 19.53
N ALA A 150 32.48 5.40 19.20
CA ALA A 150 32.87 6.02 17.94
C ALA A 150 32.43 5.11 16.78
N VAL A 151 31.18 5.28 16.31
CA VAL A 151 30.67 4.61 15.12
C VAL A 151 31.35 5.26 13.93
N ARG A 152 32.40 4.62 13.42
CA ARG A 152 33.09 5.04 12.19
C ARG A 152 32.35 4.52 10.96
N ASP A 153 31.13 4.95 10.76
CA ASP A 153 30.37 4.63 9.56
C ASP A 153 29.94 5.94 8.90
N GLU A 154 30.32 6.12 7.65
CA GLU A 154 30.00 7.31 6.86
C GLU A 154 28.51 7.52 6.62
N HIS A 155 27.69 6.48 6.82
CA HIS A 155 26.24 6.51 6.63
C HIS A 155 25.50 6.88 7.90
N TYR A 156 26.14 6.77 9.08
CA TYR A 156 25.54 7.13 10.38
C TYR A 156 25.61 8.64 10.60
N LEU A 157 24.48 9.24 10.91
CA LEU A 157 24.40 10.66 11.25
C LEU A 157 24.55 10.84 12.77
N GLU A 158 25.68 11.37 13.20
CA GLU A 158 25.89 11.74 14.62
C GLU A 158 25.06 12.96 15.02
N GLN A 159 24.80 13.85 14.06
CA GLN A 159 24.03 15.08 14.24
C GLN A 159 22.95 15.21 13.16
N GLN A 160 21.88 15.88 13.52
CA GLN A 160 20.82 16.18 12.57
C GLN A 160 21.32 17.11 11.44
N PRO A 161 20.70 17.07 10.25
CA PRO A 161 21.08 17.94 9.14
C PRO A 161 21.05 19.43 9.55
N PRO A 162 22.11 20.20 9.24
CA PRO A 162 22.25 21.59 9.70
C PRO A 162 21.26 22.57 9.03
N ASN A 163 20.65 22.17 7.91
CA ASN A 163 19.66 22.95 7.15
C ASN A 163 18.20 22.74 7.62
N LEU A 164 18.00 22.02 8.71
CA LEU A 164 16.71 22.01 9.39
C LEU A 164 16.42 23.37 10.05
N ALA A 165 15.15 23.71 10.21
CA ALA A 165 14.74 24.97 10.80
C ALA A 165 15.26 25.16 12.23
N PRO A 166 15.61 26.38 12.66
CA PRO A 166 16.05 26.65 14.01
C PRO A 166 15.02 26.20 15.04
N GLY A 167 15.48 25.54 16.10
CA GLY A 167 14.62 25.02 17.17
C GLY A 167 14.03 23.63 16.92
N ILE A 168 14.21 23.06 15.75
CA ILE A 168 13.87 21.66 15.49
C ILE A 168 14.91 20.74 16.11
N ILE A 169 14.44 19.80 16.95
CA ILE A 169 15.28 18.76 17.56
C ILE A 169 14.66 17.42 17.23
N LEU A 170 15.37 16.64 16.40
CA LEU A 170 14.98 15.28 16.07
C LEU A 170 15.20 14.35 17.26
N LYS A 171 14.30 13.42 17.49
CA LYS A 171 14.48 12.34 18.46
C LYS A 171 15.58 11.39 17.98
N ASP A 172 16.26 10.73 18.90
CA ASP A 172 17.35 9.81 18.58
C ASP A 172 16.93 8.74 17.57
N TYR A 173 15.77 8.11 17.80
CA TYR A 173 15.26 7.11 16.86
C TYR A 173 14.94 7.68 15.47
N GLN A 174 14.57 8.96 15.37
CA GLN A 174 14.34 9.62 14.07
C GLN A 174 15.67 9.83 13.35
N LEU A 175 16.70 10.24 14.06
CA LEU A 175 18.04 10.38 13.49
C LEU A 175 18.61 9.04 13.02
N ILE A 176 18.41 7.98 13.79
CA ILE A 176 18.73 6.60 13.39
C ILE A 176 17.94 6.20 12.13
N GLY A 177 16.65 6.55 12.06
CA GLY A 177 15.84 6.31 10.87
C GLY A 177 16.38 7.02 9.64
N ILE A 178 16.82 8.27 9.76
CA ILE A 178 17.46 9.02 8.68
C ILE A 178 18.79 8.36 8.28
N SER A 179 19.57 7.91 9.25
CA SER A 179 20.83 7.19 8.99
C SER A 179 20.58 5.90 8.19
N TRP A 180 19.55 5.14 8.58
CA TRP A 180 19.14 3.93 7.86
C TRP A 180 18.67 4.22 6.43
N LEU A 181 17.86 5.27 6.22
CA LEU A 181 17.47 5.72 4.87
C LEU A 181 18.68 6.11 4.03
N ASN A 182 19.66 6.83 4.63
CA ASN A 182 20.91 7.22 3.97
C ASN A 182 21.78 6.01 3.58
N LEU A 183 21.87 5.00 4.46
CA LEU A 183 22.57 3.75 4.17
C LEU A 183 21.94 3.01 2.98
N LEU A 184 20.62 2.82 2.98
CA LEU A 184 19.93 2.12 1.90
C LEU A 184 19.98 2.90 0.58
N TYR A 185 19.84 4.22 0.64
CA TYR A 185 20.00 5.08 -0.53
C TYR A 185 21.41 4.99 -1.12
N SER A 186 22.46 4.94 -0.30
CA SER A 186 23.83 4.81 -0.76
C SER A 186 24.15 3.46 -1.42
N LYS A 187 23.38 2.44 -1.08
CA LYS A 187 23.45 1.10 -1.67
C LYS A 187 22.42 0.88 -2.81
N ASP A 188 21.80 1.97 -3.30
CA ASP A 188 20.75 1.95 -4.32
C ASP A 188 19.60 0.94 -4.01
N THR A 189 19.35 0.68 -2.72
CA THR A 189 18.37 -0.28 -2.24
C THR A 189 17.12 0.44 -1.74
N SER A 190 16.02 0.34 -2.46
CA SER A 190 14.72 0.92 -2.08
C SER A 190 14.14 0.26 -0.85
N CYS A 191 13.28 0.96 -0.09
CA CYS A 191 12.84 0.47 1.21
C CYS A 191 11.44 0.92 1.65
N ILE A 192 11.00 0.38 2.78
CA ILE A 192 9.72 0.67 3.41
C ILE A 192 9.96 1.19 4.84
N LEU A 193 9.53 2.41 5.12
CA LEU A 193 9.49 2.95 6.47
C LEU A 193 8.09 2.70 7.05
N ALA A 194 7.99 1.66 7.87
CA ALA A 194 6.74 1.13 8.44
C ALA A 194 6.55 1.46 9.93
N ASP A 195 7.17 2.51 10.42
CA ASP A 195 7.03 2.99 11.79
C ASP A 195 5.58 3.19 12.20
N GLU A 196 5.24 2.92 13.45
CA GLU A 196 3.90 3.16 13.98
C GLU A 196 3.47 4.61 13.76
N MET A 197 2.17 4.83 13.54
CA MET A 197 1.61 6.18 13.34
C MET A 197 2.00 7.11 14.50
N GLY A 198 2.46 8.34 14.16
CA GLY A 198 2.87 9.34 15.16
C GLY A 198 4.33 9.24 15.62
N LEU A 199 5.15 8.36 15.03
CA LEU A 199 6.61 8.35 15.22
C LEU A 199 7.34 9.34 14.29
N GLY A 200 6.61 10.14 13.51
CA GLY A 200 7.21 11.19 12.68
C GLY A 200 7.87 10.66 11.41
N LYS A 201 7.20 9.77 10.65
CA LYS A 201 7.69 9.33 9.34
C LYS A 201 7.94 10.51 8.40
N THR A 202 7.02 11.49 8.38
CA THR A 202 7.13 12.71 7.56
C THR A 202 8.40 13.49 7.90
N CYS A 203 8.66 13.76 9.18
CA CYS A 203 9.85 14.52 9.56
C CYS A 203 11.16 13.74 9.30
N GLN A 204 11.14 12.40 9.38
CA GLN A 204 12.29 11.57 8.99
C GLN A 204 12.58 11.67 7.49
N VAL A 205 11.55 11.65 6.64
CA VAL A 205 11.72 11.85 5.19
C VAL A 205 12.24 13.26 4.89
N ILE A 206 11.67 14.29 5.48
CA ILE A 206 12.13 15.67 5.31
C ILE A 206 13.59 15.81 5.76
N GLY A 207 13.92 15.25 6.93
CA GLY A 207 15.31 15.24 7.42
C GLY A 207 16.27 14.48 6.51
N PHE A 208 15.84 13.38 5.90
CA PHE A 208 16.62 12.63 4.92
C PHE A 208 16.85 13.46 3.64
N LEU A 209 15.82 14.10 3.07
CA LEU A 209 15.96 14.95 1.91
C LEU A 209 16.83 16.19 2.20
N ALA A 210 16.71 16.77 3.40
CA ALA A 210 17.58 17.83 3.88
C ALA A 210 19.05 17.39 3.95
N HIS A 211 19.29 16.14 4.42
CA HIS A 211 20.63 15.56 4.43
C HIS A 211 21.20 15.40 3.00
N LEU A 212 20.42 14.90 2.05
CA LEU A 212 20.85 14.78 0.66
C LEU A 212 21.18 16.15 0.04
N GLN A 213 20.34 17.17 0.30
CA GLN A 213 20.60 18.55 -0.14
C GLN A 213 21.92 19.07 0.42
N ASN A 214 22.18 18.89 1.72
CA ASN A 214 23.39 19.34 2.39
C ASN A 214 24.66 18.65 1.86
N LYS A 215 24.56 17.37 1.50
CA LYS A 215 25.67 16.60 0.89
C LYS A 215 25.92 16.95 -0.59
N GLY A 216 25.09 17.80 -1.19
CA GLY A 216 25.18 18.13 -2.62
C GLY A 216 24.87 16.94 -3.55
N ARG A 217 24.26 15.88 -3.03
CA ARG A 217 23.88 14.69 -3.79
C ARG A 217 22.57 14.94 -4.54
N ARG A 218 22.63 15.73 -5.61
CA ARG A 218 21.47 15.97 -6.49
C ARG A 218 21.60 15.12 -7.75
N ARG A 219 20.83 14.05 -7.84
CA ARG A 219 20.64 13.26 -9.07
C ARG A 219 19.34 13.64 -9.81
N GLY A 220 18.65 14.73 -9.39
CA GLY A 220 17.39 15.21 -9.92
C GLY A 220 16.45 15.71 -8.80
N PRO A 221 15.23 16.17 -9.15
CA PRO A 221 14.23 16.50 -8.14
C PRO A 221 13.71 15.24 -7.47
N HIS A 222 13.14 15.41 -6.28
CA HIS A 222 12.44 14.34 -5.57
C HIS A 222 10.93 14.43 -5.82
N LEU A 223 10.21 13.28 -5.77
CA LEU A 223 8.77 13.21 -5.90
C LEU A 223 8.15 12.68 -4.61
N ILE A 224 7.09 13.31 -4.14
CA ILE A 224 6.24 12.78 -3.06
C ILE A 224 4.83 12.59 -3.60
N VAL A 225 4.35 11.36 -3.53
CA VAL A 225 2.97 10.99 -3.89
C VAL A 225 2.22 10.66 -2.61
N ALA A 226 1.22 11.48 -2.26
CA ALA A 226 0.47 11.36 -1.03
C ALA A 226 -1.05 11.33 -1.28
N PRO A 227 -1.88 10.83 -0.35
CA PRO A 227 -3.31 11.03 -0.41
C PRO A 227 -3.68 12.52 -0.41
N SER A 228 -4.75 12.91 -1.11
CA SER A 228 -5.19 14.31 -1.18
C SER A 228 -5.46 14.93 0.19
N SER A 229 -5.95 14.14 1.14
CA SER A 229 -6.24 14.59 2.51
C SER A 229 -5.01 15.02 3.33
N VAL A 230 -3.81 14.59 2.94
CA VAL A 230 -2.56 14.91 3.66
C VAL A 230 -1.59 15.77 2.86
N LEU A 231 -1.96 16.15 1.63
CA LEU A 231 -1.11 16.95 0.73
C LEU A 231 -0.71 18.30 1.36
N GLU A 232 -1.68 19.02 1.89
CA GLU A 232 -1.45 20.30 2.57
C GLU A 232 -0.61 20.14 3.84
N ASN A 233 -0.80 19.03 4.55
CA ASN A 233 0.01 18.72 5.71
C ASN A 233 1.50 18.54 5.34
N TRP A 234 1.80 17.85 4.24
CA TRP A 234 3.15 17.72 3.72
C TRP A 234 3.78 19.08 3.42
N SER A 235 3.07 19.99 2.76
CA SER A 235 3.55 21.35 2.48
C SER A 235 3.86 22.12 3.77
N ARG A 236 2.99 22.04 4.77
CA ARG A 236 3.20 22.67 6.09
C ARG A 236 4.38 22.07 6.85
N GLU A 237 4.55 20.75 6.81
CA GLU A 237 5.65 20.05 7.47
C GLU A 237 6.99 20.43 6.83
N PHE A 238 7.07 20.54 5.49
CA PHE A 238 8.28 21.06 4.83
C PHE A 238 8.63 22.48 5.26
N ALA A 239 7.67 23.38 5.25
CA ALA A 239 7.87 24.77 5.69
C ALA A 239 8.27 24.84 7.17
N HIS A 240 7.82 23.90 7.99
CA HIS A 240 8.16 23.84 9.42
C HIS A 240 9.53 23.23 9.68
N PHE A 241 9.86 22.08 9.05
CA PHE A 241 11.08 21.35 9.36
C PHE A 241 12.28 21.80 8.54
N CYS A 242 12.11 22.10 7.26
CA CYS A 242 13.21 22.44 6.37
C CYS A 242 12.80 23.47 5.29
N PRO A 243 12.68 24.76 5.64
CA PRO A 243 12.29 25.82 4.71
C PRO A 243 13.26 26.03 3.54
N SER A 244 14.48 25.50 3.63
CA SER A 244 15.48 25.60 2.58
C SER A 244 15.20 24.68 1.38
N LEU A 245 14.37 23.63 1.56
CA LEU A 245 13.90 22.79 0.46
C LEU A 245 12.80 23.51 -0.31
N ARG A 246 12.99 23.71 -1.59
CA ARG A 246 12.02 24.37 -2.48
C ARG A 246 11.01 23.34 -2.97
N ILE A 247 9.77 23.55 -2.58
CA ILE A 247 8.66 22.61 -2.84
C ILE A 247 7.76 23.20 -3.90
N GLU A 248 7.45 22.40 -4.92
CA GLU A 248 6.41 22.68 -5.89
C GLU A 248 5.25 21.70 -5.71
N THR A 249 4.02 22.19 -5.77
CA THR A 249 2.82 21.35 -5.61
C THR A 249 2.14 21.16 -6.95
N TYR A 250 2.12 19.93 -7.44
CA TYR A 250 1.45 19.54 -8.67
C TYR A 250 0.04 19.03 -8.35
N TYR A 251 -0.92 19.96 -8.31
CA TYR A 251 -2.31 19.72 -7.94
C TYR A 251 -3.22 20.80 -8.56
N GLY A 252 -4.54 20.57 -8.60
CA GLY A 252 -5.52 21.53 -9.09
C GLY A 252 -6.34 21.02 -10.29
N SER A 253 -7.04 21.92 -10.97
CA SER A 253 -7.82 21.63 -12.18
C SER A 253 -6.94 21.21 -13.36
N GLN A 254 -7.53 20.67 -14.43
CA GLN A 254 -6.77 20.28 -15.61
C GLN A 254 -6.05 21.46 -16.29
N ALA A 255 -6.67 22.65 -16.27
CA ALA A 255 -6.07 23.87 -16.83
C ALA A 255 -4.83 24.28 -16.01
N GLU A 256 -4.97 24.40 -14.71
CA GLU A 256 -3.84 24.74 -13.81
C GLU A 256 -2.68 23.74 -13.94
N ARG A 257 -2.98 22.43 -13.99
CA ARG A 257 -1.93 21.43 -14.16
C ARG A 257 -1.26 21.48 -15.54
N ARG A 258 -1.99 21.90 -16.59
CA ARG A 258 -1.38 22.12 -17.90
C ARG A 258 -0.35 23.25 -17.84
N ASP A 259 -0.68 24.35 -17.20
CA ASP A 259 0.24 25.48 -17.03
C ASP A 259 1.43 25.12 -16.16
N LEU A 260 1.20 24.41 -15.05
CA LEU A 260 2.25 23.85 -14.21
C LEU A 260 3.20 22.93 -14.98
N ARG A 261 2.68 22.06 -15.88
CA ARG A 261 3.56 21.20 -16.70
C ARG A 261 4.46 21.97 -17.65
N ILE A 262 3.97 23.07 -18.19
CA ILE A 262 4.77 23.94 -19.08
C ILE A 262 5.88 24.62 -18.28
N ASP A 263 5.53 25.20 -17.13
CA ASP A 263 6.48 25.86 -16.24
C ASP A 263 7.53 24.89 -15.70
N LEU A 264 7.12 23.79 -15.09
CA LEU A 264 8.02 22.81 -14.47
C LEU A 264 8.91 22.04 -15.44
N LYS A 265 8.57 21.98 -16.74
CA LYS A 265 9.46 21.39 -17.75
C LYS A 265 10.70 22.23 -18.01
N SER A 266 10.59 23.54 -17.90
CA SER A 266 11.67 24.50 -18.16
C SER A 266 12.48 24.87 -16.91
N ARG A 267 12.03 24.44 -15.73
CA ARG A 267 12.62 24.77 -14.43
C ARG A 267 13.29 23.57 -13.78
N ASP A 268 14.49 23.79 -13.23
CA ASP A 268 15.24 22.84 -12.41
C ASP A 268 15.55 23.43 -11.01
N ASP A 269 14.86 24.51 -10.64
CA ASP A 269 15.13 25.27 -9.43
C ASP A 269 14.33 24.81 -8.21
N TYR A 270 13.54 23.76 -8.30
CA TYR A 270 12.85 23.12 -7.17
C TYR A 270 13.52 21.81 -6.74
N ASP A 271 13.38 21.48 -5.46
CA ASP A 271 13.99 20.28 -4.87
C ASP A 271 12.99 19.12 -4.77
N VAL A 272 11.71 19.42 -4.50
CA VAL A 272 10.67 18.42 -4.30
C VAL A 272 9.40 18.79 -5.08
N LEU A 273 8.86 17.82 -5.80
CA LEU A 273 7.53 17.88 -6.40
C LEU A 273 6.55 17.09 -5.55
N LEU A 274 5.50 17.74 -5.05
CA LEU A 274 4.48 17.14 -4.21
C LEU A 274 3.20 16.96 -5.01
N THR A 275 2.64 15.73 -5.05
CA THR A 275 1.43 15.42 -5.81
C THR A 275 0.58 14.36 -5.12
N THR A 276 -0.58 14.04 -5.73
CA THR A 276 -1.47 12.99 -5.23
C THR A 276 -1.48 11.76 -6.13
N TYR A 277 -1.92 10.63 -5.58
CA TYR A 277 -2.10 9.40 -6.34
C TYR A 277 -3.01 9.60 -7.56
N ASP A 278 -4.08 10.38 -7.40
CA ASP A 278 -5.04 10.61 -8.48
C ASP A 278 -4.47 11.51 -9.58
N MET A 279 -3.67 12.52 -9.23
CA MET A 279 -2.96 13.33 -10.23
C MET A 279 -1.90 12.50 -10.96
N ALA A 280 -1.14 11.70 -10.24
CA ALA A 280 -0.08 10.86 -10.82
C ALA A 280 -0.61 9.77 -11.77
N THR A 281 -1.86 9.34 -11.61
CA THR A 281 -2.43 8.22 -12.38
C THR A 281 -3.65 8.58 -13.24
N GLY A 282 -4.21 9.79 -13.07
CA GLY A 282 -5.46 10.21 -13.68
C GLY A 282 -5.33 10.40 -15.19
N SER A 283 -4.86 11.57 -15.63
CA SER A 283 -4.75 11.87 -17.05
C SER A 283 -3.48 11.28 -17.68
N HIS A 284 -3.54 11.05 -18.98
CA HIS A 284 -2.39 10.61 -19.77
C HIS A 284 -1.23 11.63 -19.73
N ASP A 285 -1.57 12.91 -19.80
CA ASP A 285 -0.59 13.99 -19.85
C ASP A 285 0.15 14.15 -18.53
N ASP A 286 -0.59 14.09 -17.41
CA ASP A 286 -0.02 14.17 -16.06
C ASP A 286 0.94 12.99 -15.81
N HIS A 287 0.49 11.78 -16.14
CA HIS A 287 1.31 10.59 -16.02
C HIS A 287 2.54 10.63 -16.93
N SER A 288 2.39 11.07 -18.19
CA SER A 288 3.51 11.20 -19.13
C SER A 288 4.55 12.22 -18.67
N PHE A 289 4.10 13.33 -18.09
CA PHE A 289 4.98 14.33 -17.50
C PHE A 289 5.81 13.74 -16.34
N LEU A 290 5.14 13.13 -15.36
CA LEU A 290 5.82 12.55 -14.19
C LEU A 290 6.75 11.40 -14.58
N ARG A 291 6.35 10.57 -15.55
CA ARG A 291 7.18 9.45 -16.04
C ARG A 291 8.49 9.92 -16.67
N LYS A 292 8.46 11.04 -17.42
CA LYS A 292 9.60 11.53 -18.20
C LYS A 292 10.51 12.46 -17.40
N ARG A 293 10.08 12.95 -16.24
CA ARG A 293 10.83 13.96 -15.47
C ARG A 293 12.15 13.42 -14.93
N GLY A 294 12.17 12.13 -14.55
CA GLY A 294 13.34 11.50 -13.92
C GLY A 294 13.54 12.04 -12.50
N PHE A 295 13.09 11.27 -11.52
CA PHE A 295 13.22 11.64 -10.12
C PHE A 295 14.37 10.88 -9.47
N ASP A 296 15.04 11.53 -8.51
CA ASP A 296 16.06 10.87 -7.71
C ASP A 296 15.38 9.98 -6.64
N VAL A 297 14.63 10.58 -5.75
CA VAL A 297 13.87 9.86 -4.72
C VAL A 297 12.38 9.99 -5.00
N CYS A 298 11.66 8.86 -5.04
CA CYS A 298 10.20 8.84 -5.06
C CYS A 298 9.66 8.28 -3.74
N VAL A 299 8.93 9.11 -3.01
CA VAL A 299 8.27 8.76 -1.75
C VAL A 299 6.78 8.53 -2.01
N PHE A 300 6.26 7.39 -1.57
CA PHE A 300 4.85 7.03 -1.67
C PHE A 300 4.27 6.92 -0.26
N ASP A 301 3.50 7.92 0.14
CA ASP A 301 2.87 7.95 1.46
C ASP A 301 1.60 7.09 1.48
N GLU A 302 1.29 6.50 2.63
CA GLU A 302 0.22 5.51 2.80
C GLU A 302 0.31 4.36 1.78
N GLY A 303 1.46 3.67 1.79
CA GLY A 303 1.82 2.60 0.85
C GLY A 303 0.79 1.48 0.69
N HIS A 304 -0.19 1.38 1.59
CA HIS A 304 -1.32 0.47 1.45
C HIS A 304 -2.17 0.73 0.18
N MET A 305 -2.04 1.91 -0.43
CA MET A 305 -2.65 2.22 -1.73
C MET A 305 -2.07 1.37 -2.88
N LEU A 306 -0.89 0.77 -2.68
CA LEU A 306 -0.14 -0.02 -3.67
C LEU A 306 -0.26 -1.54 -3.46
N LYS A 307 -1.09 -1.99 -2.53
CA LYS A 307 -1.25 -3.41 -2.18
C LYS A 307 -1.83 -4.29 -3.30
N ASN A 308 -2.55 -3.70 -4.26
CA ASN A 308 -3.15 -4.42 -5.38
C ASN A 308 -2.36 -4.18 -6.67
N ARG A 309 -1.43 -5.09 -7.00
CA ARG A 309 -0.58 -5.04 -8.19
C ARG A 309 -1.36 -5.10 -9.52
N ARG A 310 -2.57 -5.71 -9.54
CA ARG A 310 -3.41 -5.79 -10.74
C ARG A 310 -4.14 -4.48 -11.05
N SER A 311 -4.05 -3.49 -10.18
CA SER A 311 -4.70 -2.20 -10.40
C SER A 311 -3.95 -1.38 -11.45
N GLN A 312 -4.70 -0.67 -12.30
CA GLN A 312 -4.12 0.28 -13.25
C GLN A 312 -3.30 1.39 -12.55
N LYS A 313 -3.72 1.75 -11.33
CA LYS A 313 -3.01 2.73 -10.49
C LYS A 313 -1.59 2.25 -10.17
N TYR A 314 -1.43 1.00 -9.73
CA TYR A 314 -0.14 0.40 -9.46
C TYR A 314 0.76 0.38 -10.70
N ALA A 315 0.25 -0.13 -11.83
CA ALA A 315 1.02 -0.23 -13.07
C ALA A 315 1.48 1.14 -13.61
N LYS A 316 0.66 2.18 -13.44
CA LYS A 316 1.04 3.55 -13.81
C LYS A 316 2.14 4.11 -12.90
N LEU A 317 2.00 3.95 -11.58
CA LEU A 317 2.97 4.46 -10.61
C LEU A 317 4.33 3.75 -10.73
N LEU A 318 4.34 2.45 -11.00
CA LEU A 318 5.57 1.69 -11.25
C LEU A 318 6.37 2.23 -12.43
N LYS A 319 5.69 2.76 -13.46
CA LYS A 319 6.32 3.35 -14.66
C LYS A 319 6.94 4.74 -14.44
N ILE A 320 6.74 5.37 -13.28
CA ILE A 320 7.42 6.64 -12.96
C ILE A 320 8.91 6.36 -12.75
N SER A 321 9.74 7.06 -13.52
CA SER A 321 11.20 6.92 -13.43
C SER A 321 11.70 7.47 -12.09
N ALA A 322 12.35 6.63 -11.32
CA ALA A 322 12.93 6.95 -10.02
C ALA A 322 14.20 6.14 -9.81
N ASN A 323 15.28 6.79 -9.35
CA ASN A 323 16.50 6.08 -8.97
C ASN A 323 16.28 5.28 -7.69
N TRP A 324 15.49 5.82 -6.76
CA TRP A 324 15.23 5.18 -5.48
C TRP A 324 13.78 5.39 -5.02
N ARG A 325 13.15 4.36 -4.46
CA ARG A 325 11.75 4.37 -4.00
C ARG A 325 11.66 4.15 -2.50
N LEU A 326 10.82 4.95 -1.84
CA LEU A 326 10.50 4.84 -0.43
C LEU A 326 8.99 4.73 -0.24
N LEU A 327 8.53 3.65 0.38
CA LEU A 327 7.16 3.52 0.83
C LEU A 327 7.04 3.91 2.30
N LEU A 328 6.03 4.71 2.63
CA LEU A 328 5.65 5.01 4.01
C LEU A 328 4.33 4.31 4.32
N THR A 329 4.27 3.59 5.42
CA THR A 329 3.03 2.96 5.89
C THR A 329 2.97 2.93 7.41
N GLY A 330 1.78 3.13 7.97
CA GLY A 330 1.51 2.94 9.40
C GLY A 330 0.74 1.66 9.69
N THR A 331 0.26 0.97 8.65
CA THR A 331 -0.51 -0.26 8.79
C THR A 331 0.41 -1.48 8.89
N PRO A 332 0.10 -2.43 9.78
CA PRO A 332 0.89 -3.65 9.85
C PRO A 332 0.73 -4.47 8.56
N LEU A 333 1.86 -4.87 7.99
CA LEU A 333 1.95 -5.72 6.78
C LEU A 333 1.59 -7.20 7.07
N GLN A 334 0.84 -7.47 8.14
CA GLN A 334 0.74 -8.80 8.76
C GLN A 334 -0.31 -9.74 8.17
N ASN A 335 -1.31 -9.23 7.43
CA ASN A 335 -2.51 -10.02 7.16
C ASN A 335 -2.60 -10.64 5.77
N ASN A 336 -1.74 -10.25 4.81
CA ASN A 336 -1.83 -10.78 3.45
C ASN A 336 -0.46 -10.82 2.77
N LEU A 337 0.05 -12.01 2.54
CA LEU A 337 1.33 -12.24 1.87
C LEU A 337 1.35 -11.68 0.43
N GLN A 338 0.23 -11.68 -0.27
CA GLN A 338 0.13 -11.12 -1.61
C GLN A 338 0.29 -9.59 -1.62
N GLU A 339 -0.27 -8.90 -0.60
CA GLU A 339 -0.06 -7.45 -0.44
C GLU A 339 1.42 -7.16 -0.22
N LEU A 340 2.08 -7.99 0.55
CA LEU A 340 3.48 -7.93 0.85
C LEU A 340 4.37 -8.03 -0.40
N VAL A 341 4.15 -9.08 -1.20
CA VAL A 341 4.84 -9.29 -2.47
C VAL A 341 4.60 -8.11 -3.42
N SER A 342 3.37 -7.56 -3.44
CA SER A 342 3.07 -6.39 -4.25
C SER A 342 3.91 -5.17 -3.87
N LEU A 343 4.14 -4.95 -2.57
CA LEU A 343 4.95 -3.83 -2.08
C LEU A 343 6.44 -4.03 -2.36
N LEU A 344 6.95 -5.26 -2.18
CA LEU A 344 8.34 -5.60 -2.51
C LEU A 344 8.62 -5.43 -4.00
N ASN A 345 7.75 -5.96 -4.87
CA ASN A 345 7.87 -5.77 -6.32
C ASN A 345 7.81 -4.29 -6.73
N PHE A 346 7.05 -3.47 -6.01
CA PHE A 346 6.98 -2.03 -6.28
C PHE A 346 8.28 -1.30 -5.97
N ILE A 347 8.94 -1.62 -4.87
CA ILE A 347 10.18 -0.97 -4.46
C ILE A 347 11.42 -1.55 -5.13
N LEU A 348 11.40 -2.84 -5.46
CA LEU A 348 12.54 -3.58 -6.02
C LEU A 348 12.09 -4.40 -7.25
N PRO A 349 11.61 -3.76 -8.32
CA PRO A 349 11.05 -4.47 -9.48
C PRO A 349 12.07 -5.42 -10.11
N ASP A 350 13.34 -5.02 -10.22
CA ASP A 350 14.40 -5.80 -10.85
C ASP A 350 14.73 -7.12 -10.12
N TYR A 351 14.34 -7.23 -8.84
CA TYR A 351 14.55 -8.44 -8.04
C TYR A 351 13.37 -9.41 -8.08
N PHE A 352 12.16 -8.90 -8.33
CA PHE A 352 10.93 -9.67 -8.13
C PHE A 352 10.15 -9.92 -9.43
N THR A 353 10.52 -9.28 -10.54
CA THR A 353 9.75 -9.39 -11.79
C THR A 353 9.77 -10.81 -12.34
N ASP A 354 10.92 -11.48 -12.36
CA ASP A 354 11.07 -12.81 -12.93
C ASP A 354 10.42 -13.90 -12.06
N ALA A 355 10.42 -13.72 -10.73
CA ALA A 355 9.78 -14.63 -9.77
C ALA A 355 8.32 -14.25 -9.43
N GLU A 356 7.73 -13.29 -10.13
CA GLU A 356 6.41 -12.72 -9.77
C GLU A 356 5.29 -13.75 -9.77
N GLU A 357 5.20 -14.58 -10.79
CA GLU A 357 4.18 -15.62 -10.91
C GLU A 357 4.37 -16.73 -9.88
N ALA A 358 5.61 -17.13 -9.66
CA ALA A 358 5.99 -18.13 -8.67
C ALA A 358 5.67 -17.68 -7.25
N LEU A 359 6.03 -16.44 -6.90
CA LEU A 359 5.67 -15.84 -5.62
C LEU A 359 4.14 -15.74 -5.42
N ALA A 360 3.41 -15.37 -6.48
CA ALA A 360 1.95 -15.32 -6.41
C ALA A 360 1.31 -16.69 -6.21
N ALA A 361 1.85 -17.73 -6.82
CA ALA A 361 1.37 -19.11 -6.68
C ALA A 361 1.68 -19.66 -5.27
N ILE A 362 2.93 -19.49 -4.80
CA ILE A 362 3.39 -19.99 -3.50
C ILE A 362 2.67 -19.32 -2.33
N PHE A 363 2.44 -17.99 -2.41
CA PHE A 363 1.78 -17.24 -1.34
C PHE A 363 0.26 -17.14 -1.47
N LYS A 364 -0.36 -17.86 -2.43
CA LYS A 364 -1.80 -17.97 -2.59
C LYS A 364 -2.39 -18.92 -1.56
N VAL A 365 -2.37 -18.54 -0.29
CA VAL A 365 -2.96 -19.32 0.80
C VAL A 365 -4.46 -19.00 0.90
N LYS A 366 -5.31 -20.02 0.80
CA LYS A 366 -6.72 -19.90 1.21
C LYS A 366 -6.76 -19.74 2.73
N ALA A 367 -7.56 -18.82 3.23
CA ALA A 367 -7.70 -18.50 4.67
C ALA A 367 -8.11 -19.71 5.56
N SER A 368 -8.50 -20.82 4.97
CA SER A 368 -8.88 -22.06 5.66
C SER A 368 -7.70 -22.96 6.08
N ALA A 369 -6.47 -22.67 5.59
CA ALA A 369 -5.30 -23.50 5.82
C ALA A 369 -4.30 -22.93 6.82
N SER A 370 -4.76 -22.12 7.79
CA SER A 370 -3.89 -21.39 8.74
C SER A 370 -3.10 -22.27 9.72
N THR A 371 -3.30 -23.59 9.70
CA THR A 371 -2.70 -24.53 10.63
C THR A 371 -1.67 -25.48 10.01
N SER A 372 -1.51 -25.50 8.68
CA SER A 372 -0.55 -26.41 8.05
C SER A 372 0.90 -25.91 8.20
N GLN A 373 1.83 -26.82 8.44
CA GLN A 373 3.27 -26.56 8.56
C GLN A 373 3.82 -25.84 7.32
N LEU A 374 3.25 -26.10 6.15
CA LEU A 374 3.60 -25.47 4.88
C LEU A 374 3.22 -23.97 4.84
N SER A 375 2.08 -23.59 5.41
CA SER A 375 1.67 -22.18 5.47
C SER A 375 2.56 -21.37 6.42
N GLN A 376 3.01 -21.96 7.51
CA GLN A 376 3.97 -21.34 8.44
C GLN A 376 5.34 -21.12 7.77
N GLN A 377 5.83 -22.09 7.02
CA GLN A 377 7.09 -21.95 6.28
C GLN A 377 7.01 -20.85 5.22
N ARG A 378 5.88 -20.73 4.50
CA ARG A 378 5.65 -19.66 3.52
C ARG A 378 5.65 -18.27 4.16
N VAL A 379 4.98 -18.13 5.29
CA VAL A 379 4.97 -16.87 6.07
C VAL A 379 6.39 -16.52 6.52
N GLU A 380 7.14 -17.48 7.01
CA GLU A 380 8.51 -17.25 7.49
C GLU A 380 9.46 -16.86 6.36
N ARG A 381 9.37 -17.53 5.20
CA ARG A 381 10.12 -17.14 3.99
C ARG A 381 9.81 -15.68 3.58
N ALA A 382 8.52 -15.30 3.53
CA ALA A 382 8.15 -13.94 3.20
C ALA A 382 8.70 -12.91 4.18
N LYS A 383 8.69 -13.21 5.48
CA LYS A 383 9.30 -12.33 6.51
C LYS A 383 10.81 -12.18 6.32
N ARG A 384 11.51 -13.27 6.03
CA ARG A 384 12.96 -13.25 5.77
C ARG A 384 13.30 -12.39 4.57
N MET A 385 12.55 -12.50 3.46
CA MET A 385 12.72 -11.67 2.27
C MET A 385 12.54 -10.17 2.55
N MET A 386 11.61 -9.81 3.43
CA MET A 386 11.32 -8.40 3.75
C MET A 386 12.29 -7.76 4.72
N ARG A 387 12.83 -8.53 5.63
CA ARG A 387 13.59 -8.02 6.78
C ARG A 387 14.62 -6.94 6.40
N PRO A 388 15.40 -7.08 5.34
CA PRO A 388 16.40 -6.08 4.98
C PRO A 388 15.82 -4.72 4.56
N PHE A 389 14.60 -4.73 4.01
CA PHE A 389 14.00 -3.58 3.33
C PHE A 389 12.97 -2.83 4.16
N VAL A 390 12.64 -3.30 5.39
CA VAL A 390 11.57 -2.75 6.22
C VAL A 390 12.10 -2.32 7.57
N LEU A 391 11.99 -1.02 7.86
CA LEU A 391 12.20 -0.48 9.21
C LEU A 391 10.85 -0.27 9.87
N ARG A 392 10.63 -0.94 11.01
CA ARG A 392 9.41 -0.82 11.79
C ARG A 392 9.70 -0.71 13.28
N ARG A 393 9.28 0.39 13.88
CA ARG A 393 9.41 0.64 15.34
C ARG A 393 8.03 0.90 15.93
N ARG A 394 7.86 0.48 17.17
CA ARG A 394 6.64 0.67 17.94
C ARG A 394 6.84 1.80 18.95
N LYS A 395 5.75 2.50 19.29
CA LYS A 395 5.79 3.62 20.26
C LYS A 395 6.26 3.19 21.64
N ASP A 396 5.82 2.02 22.09
CA ASP A 396 6.18 1.46 23.39
C ASP A 396 7.68 1.15 23.52
N ARG A 397 8.39 0.97 22.41
CA ARG A 397 9.84 0.71 22.40
C ARG A 397 10.68 1.97 22.32
N VAL A 398 10.26 2.97 21.54
CA VAL A 398 11.09 4.15 21.24
C VAL A 398 10.73 5.41 22.04
N LEU A 399 9.53 5.47 22.62
CA LEU A 399 9.06 6.62 23.40
C LEU A 399 8.98 6.26 24.88
N GLN A 400 10.15 6.23 25.54
CA GLN A 400 10.23 6.11 26.99
C GLN A 400 9.65 7.38 27.63
N GLY A 401 8.60 7.23 28.45
CA GLY A 401 7.95 8.36 29.13
C GLY A 401 6.60 8.79 28.58
N LEU A 402 6.02 8.04 27.64
CA LEU A 402 4.59 8.21 27.36
C LEU A 402 3.77 7.78 28.58
N THR A 403 2.84 8.65 28.97
CA THR A 403 1.84 8.30 29.97
C THR A 403 1.02 7.10 29.49
N ALA A 404 0.58 6.25 30.43
CA ALA A 404 -0.25 5.10 30.12
C ALA A 404 -1.48 5.53 29.32
N LYS A 405 -1.70 4.88 28.17
CA LYS A 405 -2.88 5.11 27.32
C LYS A 405 -4.11 4.48 28.00
N THR A 406 -5.11 5.28 28.30
CA THR A 406 -6.41 4.80 28.77
C THR A 406 -7.41 4.85 27.61
N GLU A 407 -8.01 3.74 27.26
CA GLU A 407 -9.09 3.66 26.26
C GLU A 407 -10.41 3.41 26.98
N ARG A 408 -11.42 4.19 26.65
CA ARG A 408 -12.77 4.04 27.16
C ARG A 408 -13.76 4.01 26.01
N ILE A 409 -14.67 3.06 26.03
CA ILE A 409 -15.80 3.00 25.10
C ILE A 409 -16.94 3.79 25.73
N GLU A 410 -17.41 4.82 25.02
CA GLU A 410 -18.58 5.60 25.43
C GLU A 410 -19.78 5.16 24.58
N TYR A 411 -20.77 4.57 25.23
CA TYR A 411 -22.00 4.17 24.59
C TYR A 411 -22.94 5.36 24.51
N CYS A 412 -23.55 5.55 23.35
CA CYS A 412 -24.44 6.68 23.08
C CYS A 412 -25.82 6.17 22.71
N ASP A 413 -26.84 6.57 23.44
CA ASP A 413 -28.22 6.25 23.11
C ASP A 413 -28.65 6.97 21.82
N MET A 414 -29.45 6.30 21.01
CA MET A 414 -30.02 6.90 19.81
C MET A 414 -31.14 7.90 20.19
N THR A 415 -31.21 9.01 19.46
CA THR A 415 -32.40 9.89 19.55
C THR A 415 -33.64 9.17 19.02
N PRO A 416 -34.87 9.59 19.41
CA PRO A 416 -36.09 8.94 18.93
C PRO A 416 -36.17 8.83 17.40
N ARG A 417 -35.70 9.86 16.70
CA ARG A 417 -35.63 9.88 15.24
C ARG A 417 -34.62 8.87 14.68
N GLN A 418 -33.45 8.74 15.31
CA GLN A 418 -32.46 7.72 14.94
C GLN A 418 -33.02 6.31 15.17
N GLN A 419 -33.69 6.08 16.30
CA GLN A 419 -34.30 4.80 16.65
C GLN A 419 -35.36 4.39 15.63
N GLN A 420 -36.18 5.33 15.16
CA GLN A 420 -37.17 5.07 14.12
C GLN A 420 -36.50 4.65 12.82
N LEU A 421 -35.51 5.42 12.33
CA LEU A 421 -34.76 5.11 11.10
C LEU A 421 -34.06 3.76 11.17
N TYR A 422 -33.48 3.45 12.32
CA TYR A 422 -32.82 2.17 12.56
C TYR A 422 -33.81 1.00 12.52
N THR A 423 -34.96 1.16 13.16
CA THR A 423 -36.01 0.16 13.17
C THR A 423 -36.63 -0.07 11.79
N ASP A 424 -36.86 1.01 11.02
CA ASP A 424 -37.34 0.95 9.65
C ASP A 424 -36.35 0.23 8.72
N ALA A 425 -35.05 0.50 8.90
CA ALA A 425 -34.00 -0.21 8.16
C ALA A 425 -33.96 -1.70 8.49
N LEU A 426 -34.08 -2.07 9.78
CA LEU A 426 -34.16 -3.47 10.21
C LEU A 426 -35.39 -4.19 9.67
N GLN A 427 -36.55 -3.54 9.67
CA GLN A 427 -37.80 -4.13 9.15
C GLN A 427 -37.71 -4.38 7.65
N ARG A 428 -37.17 -3.40 6.88
CA ARG A 428 -36.91 -3.59 5.44
C ARG A 428 -35.97 -4.77 5.18
N THR A 429 -34.94 -4.95 6.02
CA THR A 429 -34.02 -6.08 5.91
C THR A 429 -34.73 -7.41 6.16
N ARG A 430 -35.55 -7.50 7.22
CA ARG A 430 -36.26 -8.72 7.54
C ARG A 430 -37.24 -9.10 6.43
N ALA A 431 -37.94 -8.12 5.85
CA ALA A 431 -38.82 -8.31 4.71
C ALA A 431 -38.05 -8.82 3.47
N ALA A 432 -36.87 -8.23 3.17
CA ALA A 432 -36.05 -8.66 2.06
C ALA A 432 -35.42 -10.06 2.23
N LEU A 433 -35.20 -10.52 3.46
CA LEU A 433 -34.69 -11.87 3.75
C LEU A 433 -35.80 -12.96 3.66
N THR A 434 -37.07 -12.57 3.78
CA THR A 434 -38.22 -13.51 3.67
C THR A 434 -38.68 -13.70 2.24
N ASP A 435 -38.28 -12.86 1.30
CA ASP A 435 -38.62 -12.93 -0.12
C ASP A 435 -37.52 -13.64 -0.92
N ASP A 436 -37.81 -14.84 -1.47
CA ASP A 436 -36.86 -15.67 -2.23
C ASP A 436 -36.29 -14.96 -3.51
N ALA A 437 -36.96 -13.93 -4.00
CA ALA A 437 -36.52 -13.11 -5.11
C ALA A 437 -35.39 -12.14 -4.73
N ALA A 438 -35.30 -11.74 -3.46
CA ALA A 438 -34.27 -10.78 -2.96
C ALA A 438 -32.92 -11.44 -2.61
N ARG A 439 -32.84 -12.77 -2.58
CA ARG A 439 -31.60 -13.54 -2.30
C ARG A 439 -30.52 -13.40 -3.36
N ARG A 440 -30.77 -12.73 -4.48
CA ARG A 440 -29.79 -12.52 -5.57
C ARG A 440 -28.91 -11.28 -5.38
N GLY A 441 -28.35 -11.09 -4.18
CA GLY A 441 -27.00 -10.55 -4.07
C GLY A 441 -26.79 -9.03 -4.21
N ARG A 442 -27.82 -8.16 -4.33
CA ARG A 442 -27.61 -6.70 -4.45
C ARG A 442 -28.00 -5.84 -3.26
N ASP A 443 -28.87 -6.32 -2.36
CA ASP A 443 -29.44 -5.46 -1.31
C ASP A 443 -28.81 -5.57 0.08
N SER A 444 -28.07 -6.63 0.38
CA SER A 444 -27.51 -6.81 1.74
C SER A 444 -26.41 -5.80 2.13
N SER A 445 -25.62 -5.31 1.17
CA SER A 445 -24.60 -4.30 1.44
C SER A 445 -25.19 -2.91 1.75
N ASN A 446 -26.31 -2.58 1.11
CA ASN A 446 -27.00 -1.31 1.34
C ASN A 446 -27.63 -1.24 2.73
N VAL A 447 -28.11 -2.36 3.26
CA VAL A 447 -28.74 -2.43 4.57
C VAL A 447 -27.79 -2.15 5.71
N LEU A 448 -26.61 -2.77 5.72
CA LEU A 448 -25.59 -2.49 6.73
C LEU A 448 -25.17 -1.00 6.69
N MET A 449 -25.12 -0.43 5.48
CA MET A 449 -24.83 0.98 5.33
C MET A 449 -25.94 1.87 5.87
N ASP A 450 -27.21 1.53 5.65
CA ASP A 450 -28.35 2.27 6.20
C ASP A 450 -28.40 2.19 7.73
N LEU A 451 -28.17 1.02 8.32
CA LEU A 451 -28.06 0.88 9.77
C LEU A 451 -26.92 1.73 10.35
N ARG A 452 -25.78 1.75 9.66
CA ARG A 452 -24.63 2.58 10.04
C ARG A 452 -24.95 4.07 9.94
N LYS A 453 -25.63 4.51 8.87
CA LYS A 453 -26.09 5.89 8.71
C LYS A 453 -27.05 6.28 9.82
N ALA A 454 -28.05 5.45 10.13
CA ALA A 454 -29.01 5.69 11.21
C ALA A 454 -28.32 5.82 12.57
N ALA A 455 -27.40 4.92 12.89
CA ALA A 455 -26.64 4.96 14.13
C ALA A 455 -25.71 6.18 14.24
N ASN A 456 -25.27 6.76 13.12
CA ASN A 456 -24.40 7.92 13.11
C ASN A 456 -25.20 9.23 13.20
N HIS A 457 -26.06 9.51 12.23
CA HIS A 457 -26.82 10.76 12.19
C HIS A 457 -28.05 10.69 11.27
N PRO A 458 -29.23 11.22 11.69
CA PRO A 458 -30.43 11.24 10.85
C PRO A 458 -30.28 12.00 9.53
N LEU A 459 -29.48 13.07 9.51
CA LEU A 459 -29.22 13.87 8.32
C LEU A 459 -28.44 13.14 7.21
N LEU A 460 -27.92 11.93 7.47
CA LEU A 460 -27.34 11.06 6.43
C LEU A 460 -28.41 10.36 5.57
N PHE A 461 -29.67 10.61 5.87
CA PHE A 461 -30.82 10.27 5.04
C PHE A 461 -31.42 11.55 4.46
N ARG A 462 -32.26 11.42 3.43
CA ARG A 462 -33.06 12.49 2.89
C ARG A 462 -34.49 12.41 3.43
N GLN A 463 -34.82 13.25 4.37
CA GLN A 463 -36.15 13.31 5.00
C GLN A 463 -36.67 14.75 5.17
N LEU A 464 -35.78 15.74 5.34
CA LEU A 464 -36.14 17.14 5.57
C LEU A 464 -36.20 17.95 4.28
N PHE A 465 -35.51 17.51 3.24
CA PHE A 465 -35.61 18.07 1.92
C PHE A 465 -36.59 17.23 1.08
N ASP A 466 -37.87 17.59 1.17
CA ASP A 466 -38.90 17.06 0.28
C ASP A 466 -38.73 17.58 -1.16
N GLU A 467 -39.49 17.07 -2.10
CA GLU A 467 -39.40 17.48 -3.51
C GLU A 467 -39.69 18.96 -3.73
N LYS A 468 -40.58 19.58 -2.91
CA LYS A 468 -40.88 21.00 -2.99
C LYS A 468 -39.69 21.83 -2.57
N ARG A 469 -39.01 21.44 -1.51
CA ARG A 469 -37.83 22.12 -0.99
C ARG A 469 -36.65 21.96 -1.91
N ILE A 470 -36.45 20.78 -2.49
CA ILE A 470 -35.44 20.51 -3.54
C ILE A 470 -35.67 21.40 -4.76
N ALA A 471 -36.94 21.50 -5.24
CA ALA A 471 -37.26 22.35 -6.38
C ALA A 471 -37.09 23.84 -6.08
N ALA A 472 -37.28 24.25 -4.84
CA ALA A 472 -37.02 25.62 -4.41
C ALA A 472 -35.52 25.92 -4.32
N LEU A 473 -34.74 25.00 -3.74
CA LEU A 473 -33.29 25.08 -3.67
C LEU A 473 -32.67 25.14 -5.07
N ALA A 474 -33.05 24.27 -6.00
CA ALA A 474 -32.55 24.24 -7.37
C ALA A 474 -32.86 25.57 -8.12
N ARG A 475 -34.05 26.14 -7.93
CA ARG A 475 -34.39 27.45 -8.52
C ARG A 475 -33.53 28.57 -8.00
N ASP A 476 -33.20 28.57 -6.70
CA ASP A 476 -32.36 29.62 -6.12
C ASP A 476 -30.88 29.39 -6.45
N TYR A 477 -30.46 28.15 -6.60
CA TYR A 477 -29.11 27.79 -6.99
C TYR A 477 -28.75 28.26 -8.41
N VAL A 478 -29.64 28.03 -9.39
CA VAL A 478 -29.47 28.55 -10.77
C VAL A 478 -29.43 30.06 -10.86
N ARG A 479 -29.97 30.78 -9.86
CA ARG A 479 -29.91 32.25 -9.81
C ARG A 479 -28.56 32.80 -9.33
N GLU A 480 -27.68 31.95 -8.84
CA GLU A 480 -26.30 32.33 -8.54
C GLU A 480 -25.54 32.56 -9.86
N PRO A 481 -24.73 33.62 -9.98
CA PRO A 481 -24.06 33.97 -11.23
C PRO A 481 -23.18 32.84 -11.79
N GLU A 482 -22.62 32.05 -10.93
CA GLU A 482 -21.71 30.94 -11.31
C GLU A 482 -22.45 29.72 -11.83
N HIS A 483 -23.77 29.62 -11.60
CA HIS A 483 -24.60 28.45 -11.95
C HIS A 483 -25.75 28.80 -12.91
N ALA A 484 -25.70 29.99 -13.53
CA ALA A 484 -26.77 30.51 -14.38
C ALA A 484 -27.02 29.65 -15.65
N ASP A 485 -26.02 28.93 -16.10
CA ASP A 485 -26.08 28.09 -17.30
C ASP A 485 -26.50 26.63 -17.00
N GLU A 486 -26.72 26.28 -15.73
CA GLU A 486 -27.08 24.91 -15.36
C GLU A 486 -28.56 24.60 -15.60
N ASN A 487 -28.83 23.35 -16.02
CA ASN A 487 -30.19 22.90 -16.27
C ASN A 487 -30.89 22.53 -14.95
N ILE A 488 -31.95 23.27 -14.61
CA ILE A 488 -32.71 23.08 -13.37
C ILE A 488 -33.30 21.67 -13.22
N THR A 489 -33.60 20.98 -14.32
CA THR A 489 -34.16 19.62 -14.26
C THR A 489 -33.07 18.63 -13.85
N HIS A 490 -31.88 18.71 -14.43
CA HIS A 490 -30.74 17.88 -14.03
C HIS A 490 -30.30 18.16 -12.59
N LEU A 491 -30.27 19.44 -12.18
CA LEU A 491 -29.98 19.81 -10.78
C LEU A 491 -30.98 19.20 -9.78
N ARG A 492 -32.26 19.16 -10.15
CA ARG A 492 -33.26 18.51 -9.28
C ARG A 492 -33.05 17.01 -9.16
N GLU A 493 -32.65 16.34 -10.22
CA GLU A 493 -32.30 14.92 -10.23
C GLU A 493 -31.04 14.66 -9.35
N ASP A 494 -30.01 15.49 -9.50
CA ASP A 494 -28.80 15.43 -8.70
C ASP A 494 -29.07 15.69 -7.22
N PHE A 495 -29.86 16.72 -6.90
CA PHE A 495 -30.23 17.01 -5.51
C PHE A 495 -31.13 15.94 -4.91
N ALA A 496 -31.89 15.20 -5.73
CA ALA A 496 -32.73 14.09 -5.27
C ALA A 496 -31.92 12.89 -4.76
N ILE A 497 -30.65 12.76 -5.14
CA ILE A 497 -29.77 11.68 -4.69
C ILE A 497 -29.07 12.06 -3.38
N ASN A 498 -28.89 13.35 -3.10
CA ASN A 498 -28.15 13.87 -1.96
C ASN A 498 -28.90 13.71 -0.63
N THR A 499 -28.14 13.60 0.45
CA THR A 499 -28.65 13.53 1.83
C THR A 499 -29.06 14.93 2.34
N ASP A 500 -29.84 14.97 3.43
CA ASP A 500 -30.19 16.25 4.08
C ASP A 500 -28.95 17.05 4.51
N ALA A 501 -27.89 16.36 4.96
CA ALA A 501 -26.62 17.00 5.32
C ALA A 501 -25.95 17.66 4.11
N GLU A 502 -25.83 16.95 2.99
CA GLU A 502 -25.21 17.45 1.76
C GLU A 502 -25.97 18.66 1.20
N LEU A 503 -27.30 18.55 1.13
CA LEU A 503 -28.15 19.65 0.66
C LEU A 503 -28.07 20.89 1.57
N SER A 504 -27.99 20.68 2.89
CA SER A 504 -27.84 21.79 3.83
C SER A 504 -26.46 22.45 3.74
N LEU A 505 -25.40 21.69 3.53
CA LEU A 505 -24.06 22.22 3.29
C LEU A 505 -23.97 22.95 1.97
N LEU A 506 -24.56 22.41 0.90
CA LEU A 506 -24.67 23.09 -0.39
C LEU A 506 -25.41 24.42 -0.24
N ALA A 507 -26.55 24.42 0.47
CA ALA A 507 -27.33 25.62 0.72
C ALA A 507 -26.53 26.69 1.48
N ARG A 508 -25.59 26.29 2.33
CA ARG A 508 -24.72 27.23 3.07
C ARG A 508 -23.69 27.91 2.17
N SER A 509 -23.28 27.28 1.08
CA SER A 509 -22.16 27.74 0.24
C SER A 509 -22.48 29.00 -0.56
N TRP A 510 -23.78 29.29 -0.83
CA TRP A 510 -24.18 30.35 -1.73
C TRP A 510 -25.20 31.28 -1.09
N PRO A 511 -25.07 32.61 -1.28
CA PRO A 511 -25.90 33.60 -0.57
C PRO A 511 -27.41 33.41 -0.77
N ARG A 512 -27.87 33.12 -2.00
CA ARG A 512 -29.29 32.96 -2.32
C ARG A 512 -29.91 31.68 -1.81
N THR A 513 -29.06 30.65 -1.59
CA THR A 513 -29.52 29.35 -1.10
C THR A 513 -29.46 29.20 0.41
N GLN A 514 -28.80 30.11 1.15
CA GLN A 514 -28.64 30.06 2.62
C GLN A 514 -29.96 29.95 3.38
N LYS A 515 -31.06 30.51 2.87
CA LYS A 515 -32.40 30.37 3.48
C LYS A 515 -32.92 28.93 3.54
N HIS A 516 -32.35 28.02 2.75
CA HIS A 516 -32.69 26.58 2.74
C HIS A 516 -31.84 25.76 3.73
N GLN A 517 -30.83 26.36 4.35
CA GLN A 517 -30.00 25.71 5.34
C GLN A 517 -30.83 25.16 6.50
N LEU A 518 -30.47 23.98 7.00
CA LEU A 518 -31.10 23.42 8.18
C LEU A 518 -30.63 24.12 9.45
N PRO A 519 -31.53 24.31 10.43
CA PRO A 519 -31.17 24.93 11.70
C PRO A 519 -30.16 24.09 12.48
N ALA A 520 -29.42 24.76 13.39
CA ALA A 520 -28.33 24.10 14.15
C ALA A 520 -28.85 22.93 15.03
N GLU A 521 -30.07 22.99 15.47
CA GLU A 521 -30.72 21.96 16.30
C GLU A 521 -30.79 20.61 15.56
N GLU A 522 -31.01 20.63 14.23
CA GLU A 522 -31.05 19.39 13.43
C GLU A 522 -29.68 18.70 13.38
N TRP A 523 -28.61 19.48 13.36
CA TRP A 523 -27.23 18.96 13.41
C TRP A 523 -26.86 18.39 14.79
N MET A 524 -27.56 18.82 15.84
CA MET A 524 -27.38 18.29 17.19
C MET A 524 -28.27 17.07 17.49
N ASN A 525 -29.17 16.70 16.58
CA ASN A 525 -30.13 15.63 16.76
C ASN A 525 -29.52 14.22 16.50
N SER A 526 -28.42 13.94 17.20
CA SER A 526 -27.78 12.63 17.18
C SER A 526 -27.18 12.33 18.56
N GLY A 527 -27.40 11.12 19.06
CA GLY A 527 -26.83 10.68 20.34
C GLY A 527 -25.31 10.76 20.37
N LYS A 528 -24.63 10.44 19.27
CA LYS A 528 -23.18 10.57 19.14
C LYS A 528 -22.71 12.03 19.20
N ILE A 529 -23.41 12.93 18.53
CA ILE A 529 -23.06 14.38 18.56
C ILE A 529 -23.27 14.95 19.96
N GLN A 530 -24.38 14.61 20.63
CA GLN A 530 -24.65 15.02 22.00
C GLN A 530 -23.60 14.48 22.99
N ALA A 531 -23.21 13.22 22.86
CA ALA A 531 -22.13 12.66 23.67
C ALA A 531 -20.79 13.34 23.39
N LEU A 532 -20.47 13.58 22.11
CA LEU A 532 -19.26 14.29 21.69
C LEU A 532 -19.21 15.71 22.30
N GLN A 533 -20.32 16.43 22.25
CA GLN A 533 -20.41 17.78 22.84
C GLN A 533 -20.09 17.76 24.34
N ARG A 534 -20.68 16.80 25.09
CA ARG A 534 -20.39 16.62 26.52
C ARG A 534 -18.93 16.28 26.78
N LEU A 535 -18.34 15.40 25.96
CA LEU A 535 -16.94 14.99 26.10
C LEU A 535 -15.98 16.15 25.78
N ILE A 536 -16.26 16.96 24.75
CA ILE A 536 -15.47 18.14 24.40
C ILE A 536 -15.56 19.18 25.51
N ALA A 537 -16.75 19.43 26.06
CA ALA A 537 -16.92 20.36 27.19
C ALA A 537 -16.06 19.93 28.38
N LYS A 538 -16.11 18.64 28.74
CA LYS A 538 -15.29 18.07 29.81
C LYS A 538 -13.79 18.14 29.51
N ALA A 539 -13.37 17.92 28.27
CA ALA A 539 -11.97 17.96 27.85
C ALA A 539 -11.39 19.39 27.81
N ARG A 540 -12.23 20.41 27.75
CA ARG A 540 -11.82 21.82 27.85
C ARG A 540 -11.56 22.31 29.28
N GLU A 541 -11.91 21.55 30.29
CA GLU A 541 -11.48 21.81 31.66
C GLU A 541 -9.95 21.66 31.78
N PRO A 542 -9.23 22.54 32.53
CA PRO A 542 -7.79 22.81 32.35
C PRO A 542 -6.80 21.68 32.64
N VAL A 543 -7.20 20.42 32.74
CA VAL A 543 -6.33 19.30 33.18
C VAL A 543 -6.26 18.10 32.23
N SER A 544 -6.94 18.07 31.09
CA SER A 544 -6.91 16.86 30.26
C SER A 544 -6.68 17.12 28.77
N TYR A 545 -5.53 16.67 28.26
CA TYR A 545 -5.33 16.46 26.81
C TYR A 545 -5.98 15.14 26.41
N THR A 546 -7.15 15.21 25.75
CA THR A 546 -7.88 14.02 25.31
C THR A 546 -7.90 13.98 23.78
N HIS A 547 -7.39 12.89 23.19
CA HIS A 547 -7.56 12.62 21.76
C HIS A 547 -8.86 11.83 21.56
N LEU A 548 -9.86 12.45 20.94
CA LEU A 548 -11.10 11.77 20.56
C LEU A 548 -10.95 11.15 19.18
N ARG A 549 -11.12 9.82 19.10
CA ARG A 549 -11.24 9.10 17.84
C ARG A 549 -12.68 8.59 17.68
N ALA A 550 -13.29 8.85 16.55
CA ALA A 550 -14.51 8.16 16.16
C ALA A 550 -14.12 6.75 15.69
N HIS A 551 -14.38 5.74 16.51
CA HIS A 551 -14.34 4.35 16.05
C HIS A 551 -15.69 4.03 15.41
N GLU A 552 -15.64 3.53 14.19
CA GLU A 552 -16.79 2.90 13.58
C GLU A 552 -17.13 1.66 14.41
N THR A 553 -18.37 1.60 14.87
CA THR A 553 -18.88 0.45 15.62
C THR A 553 -18.64 -0.81 14.79
N LYS A 554 -17.84 -1.74 15.31
CA LYS A 554 -17.95 -3.14 14.90
C LYS A 554 -19.36 -3.56 15.26
N ALA A 555 -20.20 -3.78 14.25
CA ALA A 555 -21.45 -4.46 14.46
C ALA A 555 -21.09 -5.89 14.91
N ASN A 556 -21.46 -6.24 16.15
CA ASN A 556 -21.48 -7.61 16.62
C ASN A 556 -22.60 -8.37 15.93
#